data_ee82e666ae20e0959e1bbf9cff269392
#
_entry.id   ee82e666ae20e0959e1bbf9cff269392
#
_cell.length_a   1.000
_cell.length_b   1.000
_cell.length_c   1.000
_cell.angle_alpha   90.00
_cell.angle_beta   90.00
_cell.angle_gamma   90.00
#
_symmetry.space_group_name_H-M   'P 1'
#
loop_
_entity.id
_entity.type
_entity.pdbx_description
1 polymer ?
#
loop_
_entity_poly.entity_id
_entity_poly.type
_entity_poly.pdbx_seq_one_letter_code
_entity_poly.pdbx_strand_id
1 'polypeptide(L)'
;MTTLETPTDTRAVVNPGLARMLKGGVIMDVVTPEQARIAEQAGAVAVMALERVPADIRAQGGVARMSAPELVESIIETVSIPVMAKARIGHFVEAQVLQALGVDYIDESEVLSPADHANHIDKSGFEVPFVCGATNLGEALRRIAEGASMIRSKGEAGTGDVSEAMRHLRTINSEIRKLAATSEDELFVAAKELRAPLELVRQVARDGALPVVCFVAGGIATPADAAMMMQLGADGVFVGSGIFKSGDPERRAKAIVRATAHFDDPQVIADASRGLGEAMVGINVTDLPAPHRLAERGW
;
A
#
# COMPACT_ATOMS: atom_id res chain seq x y z
N MET A 1 36.80 -7.70 -29.22
CA MET A 1 35.34 -7.62 -28.97
C MET A 1 35.18 -7.17 -27.52
N THR A 2 34.96 -5.90 -27.31
CA THR A 2 34.76 -5.32 -25.97
C THR A 2 33.28 -5.54 -25.67
N THR A 3 32.98 -6.41 -24.73
CA THR A 3 31.63 -6.57 -24.16
C THR A 3 31.28 -5.27 -23.45
N LEU A 4 30.39 -4.47 -24.04
CA LEU A 4 29.71 -3.38 -23.34
C LEU A 4 28.87 -4.00 -22.24
N GLU A 5 29.36 -3.96 -20.99
CA GLU A 5 28.54 -4.22 -19.83
C GLU A 5 27.44 -3.16 -19.82
N THR A 6 26.22 -3.60 -20.01
CA THR A 6 25.04 -2.76 -19.81
C THR A 6 25.09 -2.27 -18.36
N PRO A 7 24.96 -0.96 -18.08
CA PRO A 7 24.92 -0.48 -16.71
C PRO A 7 23.78 -1.20 -15.98
N THR A 8 24.12 -1.94 -14.94
CA THR A 8 23.10 -2.54 -14.06
C THR A 8 22.28 -1.38 -13.50
N ASP A 9 20.97 -1.37 -13.78
CA ASP A 9 20.08 -0.34 -13.25
C ASP A 9 20.06 -0.47 -11.71
N THR A 10 20.88 0.34 -11.05
CA THR A 10 21.03 0.34 -9.60
C THR A 10 19.70 0.58 -8.87
N ARG A 11 18.74 1.23 -9.52
CA ARG A 11 17.39 1.48 -8.98
C ARG A 11 16.63 0.18 -8.74
N ALA A 12 16.82 -0.83 -9.57
CA ALA A 12 16.20 -2.15 -9.39
C ALA A 12 16.60 -2.84 -8.08
N VAL A 13 17.70 -2.40 -7.46
CA VAL A 13 18.21 -2.91 -6.18
C VAL A 13 17.93 -1.92 -5.05
N VAL A 14 18.16 -0.63 -5.27
CA VAL A 14 18.05 0.43 -4.25
C VAL A 14 16.58 0.64 -3.84
N ASN A 15 15.69 0.79 -4.80
CA ASN A 15 14.30 1.13 -4.51
C ASN A 15 13.56 0.04 -3.69
N PRO A 16 13.66 -1.27 -4.01
CA PRO A 16 13.13 -2.31 -3.12
C PRO A 16 13.84 -2.35 -1.75
N GLY A 17 15.12 -1.96 -1.68
CA GLY A 17 15.88 -1.83 -0.44
C GLY A 17 15.28 -0.76 0.48
N LEU A 18 15.00 0.42 -0.07
CA LEU A 18 14.33 1.52 0.66
C LEU A 18 12.96 1.08 1.18
N ALA A 19 12.15 0.42 0.35
CA ALA A 19 10.84 -0.09 0.76
C ALA A 19 10.94 -1.12 1.89
N ARG A 20 11.99 -1.97 1.91
CA ARG A 20 12.22 -2.95 3.00
C ARG A 20 12.54 -2.30 4.34
N MET A 21 13.08 -1.08 4.37
CA MET A 21 13.34 -0.36 5.62
C MET A 21 12.07 -0.01 6.39
N LEU A 22 10.91 0.02 5.71
CA LEU A 22 9.61 0.33 6.30
C LEU A 22 8.92 -0.91 6.91
N LYS A 23 9.49 -2.11 6.72
CA LYS A 23 8.92 -3.37 7.17
C LYS A 23 8.68 -3.40 8.68
N GLY A 24 7.52 -3.94 9.08
CA GLY A 24 7.07 -4.00 10.47
C GLY A 24 6.37 -2.74 10.96
N GLY A 25 6.25 -1.71 10.11
CA GLY A 25 5.71 -0.42 10.47
C GLY A 25 4.31 -0.12 10.00
N VAL A 26 3.82 1.04 10.43
CA VAL A 26 2.55 1.64 10.02
C VAL A 26 2.84 2.85 9.16
N ILE A 27 2.25 2.90 7.96
CA ILE A 27 2.21 4.07 7.09
C ILE A 27 0.84 4.71 7.28
N MET A 28 0.80 6.01 7.56
CA MET A 28 -0.46 6.70 7.85
C MET A 28 -0.84 7.68 6.74
N ASP A 29 -2.07 7.54 6.21
CA ASP A 29 -2.63 8.50 5.28
C ASP A 29 -3.01 9.78 6.03
N VAL A 30 -2.49 10.92 5.60
CA VAL A 30 -2.66 12.22 6.27
C VAL A 30 -3.12 13.29 5.26
N VAL A 31 -3.94 14.22 5.71
CA VAL A 31 -4.50 15.30 4.87
C VAL A 31 -4.14 16.70 5.36
N THR A 32 -3.39 16.79 6.46
CA THR A 32 -2.89 18.05 7.01
C THR A 32 -1.51 17.85 7.65
N PRO A 33 -0.69 18.92 7.77
CA PRO A 33 0.56 18.87 8.52
C PRO A 33 0.38 18.43 9.98
N GLU A 34 -0.72 18.79 10.63
CA GLU A 34 -1.01 18.37 12.00
C GLU A 34 -1.22 16.86 12.10
N GLN A 35 -1.96 16.25 11.16
CA GLN A 35 -2.10 14.80 11.11
C GLN A 35 -0.77 14.10 10.85
N ALA A 36 0.10 14.68 10.00
CA ALA A 36 1.45 14.16 9.77
C ALA A 36 2.29 14.17 11.07
N ARG A 37 2.20 15.25 11.87
CA ARG A 37 2.87 15.32 13.17
C ARG A 37 2.33 14.28 14.17
N ILE A 38 1.01 14.09 14.21
CA ILE A 38 0.38 13.03 15.02
C ILE A 38 0.92 11.66 14.63
N ALA A 39 1.00 11.38 13.31
CA ALA A 39 1.50 10.12 12.77
C ALA A 39 2.96 9.88 13.19
N GLU A 40 3.84 10.85 13.00
CA GLU A 40 5.25 10.77 13.39
C GLU A 40 5.40 10.55 14.89
N GLN A 41 4.70 11.32 15.73
CA GLN A 41 4.72 11.19 17.19
C GLN A 41 4.15 9.85 17.69
N ALA A 42 3.26 9.23 16.93
CA ALA A 42 2.76 7.90 17.20
C ALA A 42 3.75 6.79 16.84
N GLY A 43 4.81 7.09 16.06
CA GLY A 43 5.81 6.14 15.61
C GLY A 43 5.49 5.53 14.24
N ALA A 44 4.76 6.22 13.38
CA ALA A 44 4.62 5.84 11.98
C ALA A 44 5.99 5.79 11.30
N VAL A 45 6.18 4.84 10.38
CA VAL A 45 7.45 4.71 9.62
C VAL A 45 7.46 5.59 8.38
N ALA A 46 6.31 6.05 7.93
CA ALA A 46 6.12 7.01 6.84
C ALA A 46 4.71 7.59 6.92
N VAL A 47 4.49 8.70 6.21
CA VAL A 47 3.15 9.26 5.97
C VAL A 47 2.83 9.26 4.48
N MET A 48 1.54 9.15 4.15
CA MET A 48 1.01 9.27 2.79
C MET A 48 0.17 10.54 2.69
N ALA A 49 0.66 11.53 1.95
CA ALA A 49 -0.05 12.78 1.72
C ALA A 49 -1.24 12.59 0.78
N LEU A 50 -2.41 13.01 1.23
CA LEU A 50 -3.68 12.95 0.50
C LEU A 50 -4.42 14.28 0.62
N GLU A 51 -5.17 14.65 -0.42
CA GLU A 51 -6.11 15.78 -0.34
C GLU A 51 -7.27 15.47 0.61
N ARG A 52 -7.76 14.22 0.59
CA ARG A 52 -8.87 13.71 1.40
C ARG A 52 -8.63 12.26 1.78
N VAL A 53 -8.98 11.86 2.99
CA VAL A 53 -8.95 10.44 3.36
C VAL A 53 -9.97 9.64 2.53
N PRO A 54 -9.74 8.34 2.30
CA PRO A 54 -10.60 7.53 1.43
C PRO A 54 -12.09 7.55 1.79
N ALA A 55 -12.44 7.64 3.08
CA ALA A 55 -13.84 7.77 3.52
C ALA A 55 -14.51 9.04 2.98
N ASP A 56 -13.78 10.16 2.97
CA ASP A 56 -14.29 11.44 2.44
C ASP A 56 -14.38 11.43 0.91
N ILE A 57 -13.41 10.78 0.22
CA ILE A 57 -13.47 10.59 -1.23
C ILE A 57 -14.77 9.86 -1.61
N ARG A 58 -15.14 8.79 -0.87
CA ARG A 58 -16.39 8.07 -1.09
C ARG A 58 -17.61 8.95 -0.87
N ALA A 59 -17.67 9.65 0.26
CA ALA A 59 -18.78 10.51 0.64
C ALA A 59 -19.01 11.65 -0.36
N GLN A 60 -17.97 12.07 -1.07
CA GLN A 60 -17.97 13.22 -2.01
C GLN A 60 -18.01 12.80 -3.48
N GLY A 61 -18.51 11.60 -3.80
CA GLY A 61 -18.75 11.16 -5.18
C GLY A 61 -17.61 10.37 -5.83
N GLY A 62 -16.55 10.03 -5.10
CA GLY A 62 -15.51 9.09 -5.54
C GLY A 62 -14.47 9.63 -6.52
N VAL A 63 -14.57 10.90 -6.97
CA VAL A 63 -13.55 11.53 -7.82
C VAL A 63 -12.45 12.14 -6.96
N ALA A 64 -11.21 11.71 -7.17
CA ALA A 64 -10.04 12.22 -6.47
C ALA A 64 -8.83 12.31 -7.41
N ARG A 65 -7.94 13.25 -7.16
CA ARG A 65 -6.74 13.55 -7.94
C ARG A 65 -5.53 13.63 -7.03
N MET A 66 -4.36 13.85 -7.60
CA MET A 66 -3.14 14.20 -6.87
C MET A 66 -3.39 15.39 -5.92
N SER A 67 -2.81 15.34 -4.74
CA SER A 67 -2.84 16.47 -3.79
C SER A 67 -2.19 17.71 -4.36
N ALA A 68 -2.66 18.90 -3.92
CA ALA A 68 -2.02 20.16 -4.28
C ALA A 68 -0.54 20.19 -3.85
N PRO A 69 0.38 20.71 -4.68
CA PRO A 69 1.80 20.80 -4.34
C PRO A 69 2.08 21.43 -2.99
N GLU A 70 1.40 22.51 -2.65
CA GLU A 70 1.58 23.24 -1.39
C GLU A 70 1.25 22.37 -0.16
N LEU A 71 0.27 21.47 -0.29
CA LEU A 71 -0.05 20.51 0.77
C LEU A 71 1.06 19.47 0.94
N VAL A 72 1.57 18.92 -0.16
CA VAL A 72 2.65 17.93 -0.14
C VAL A 72 3.90 18.55 0.47
N GLU A 73 4.31 19.74 0.01
CA GLU A 73 5.46 20.47 0.53
C GLU A 73 5.31 20.77 2.03
N SER A 74 4.13 21.25 2.47
CA SER A 74 3.89 21.55 3.89
C SER A 74 3.98 20.31 4.79
N ILE A 75 3.62 19.13 4.28
CA ILE A 75 3.79 17.86 4.99
C ILE A 75 5.28 17.47 5.05
N ILE A 76 6.01 17.57 3.93
CA ILE A 76 7.46 17.30 3.87
C ILE A 76 8.21 18.19 4.87
N GLU A 77 7.88 19.46 4.96
CA GLU A 77 8.50 20.40 5.91
C GLU A 77 8.15 20.11 7.39
N THR A 78 7.08 19.37 7.63
CA THR A 78 6.55 19.15 9.00
C THR A 78 7.16 17.94 9.69
N VAL A 79 7.51 16.88 8.95
CA VAL A 79 7.97 15.60 9.51
C VAL A 79 9.37 15.24 9.04
N SER A 80 10.06 14.40 9.83
CA SER A 80 11.38 13.85 9.49
C SER A 80 11.33 12.43 8.92
N ILE A 81 10.16 11.78 9.00
CA ILE A 81 9.92 10.45 8.42
C ILE A 81 9.57 10.59 6.94
N PRO A 82 9.78 9.53 6.13
CA PRO A 82 9.48 9.55 4.70
C PRO A 82 8.04 9.99 4.38
N VAL A 83 7.91 10.80 3.33
CA VAL A 83 6.63 11.29 2.81
C VAL A 83 6.34 10.63 1.47
N MET A 84 5.21 9.97 1.38
CA MET A 84 4.65 9.41 0.16
C MET A 84 3.52 10.29 -0.35
N ALA A 85 3.25 10.25 -1.66
CA ALA A 85 2.05 10.88 -2.23
C ALA A 85 1.47 10.02 -3.35
N LYS A 86 0.16 10.22 -3.64
CA LYS A 86 -0.56 9.41 -4.62
C LYS A 86 -0.65 10.08 -5.99
N ALA A 87 -0.32 9.31 -7.04
CA ALA A 87 -0.64 9.64 -8.42
C ALA A 87 -1.83 8.78 -8.91
N ARG A 88 -2.61 9.30 -9.83
CA ARG A 88 -3.66 8.54 -10.51
C ARG A 88 -3.05 7.44 -11.39
N ILE A 89 -3.73 6.31 -11.49
CA ILE A 89 -3.32 5.21 -12.36
C ILE A 89 -3.13 5.73 -13.79
N GLY A 90 -1.95 5.49 -14.39
CA GLY A 90 -1.57 5.91 -15.74
C GLY A 90 -1.18 7.38 -15.87
N HIS A 91 -1.28 8.19 -14.83
CA HIS A 91 -0.97 9.62 -14.92
C HIS A 91 0.50 9.92 -14.66
N PHE A 92 1.36 9.60 -15.61
CA PHE A 92 2.82 9.76 -15.48
C PHE A 92 3.25 11.21 -15.20
N VAL A 93 2.48 12.22 -15.64
CA VAL A 93 2.82 13.63 -15.36
C VAL A 93 2.59 13.98 -13.88
N GLU A 94 1.53 13.45 -13.23
CA GLU A 94 1.38 13.61 -11.77
C GLU A 94 2.57 12.99 -11.04
N ALA A 95 3.05 11.82 -11.47
CA ALA A 95 4.24 11.20 -10.88
C ALA A 95 5.51 12.06 -11.09
N GLN A 96 5.67 12.68 -12.27
CA GLN A 96 6.76 13.64 -12.52
C GLN A 96 6.70 14.86 -11.59
N VAL A 97 5.51 15.41 -11.36
CA VAL A 97 5.31 16.52 -10.43
C VAL A 97 5.69 16.08 -9.01
N LEU A 98 5.19 14.93 -8.54
CA LEU A 98 5.49 14.41 -7.19
C LEU A 98 6.99 14.17 -7.00
N GLN A 99 7.68 13.58 -7.99
CA GLN A 99 9.13 13.42 -7.94
C GLN A 99 9.84 14.80 -7.87
N ALA A 100 9.38 15.80 -8.61
CA ALA A 100 9.95 17.15 -8.59
C ALA A 100 9.73 17.86 -7.25
N LEU A 101 8.64 17.55 -6.53
CA LEU A 101 8.38 18.05 -5.18
C LEU A 101 9.26 17.39 -4.10
N GLY A 102 9.95 16.30 -4.44
CA GLY A 102 10.87 15.64 -3.53
C GLY A 102 10.20 14.63 -2.57
N VAL A 103 9.08 14.01 -2.97
CA VAL A 103 8.50 12.91 -2.18
C VAL A 103 9.45 11.71 -2.18
N ASP A 104 9.42 10.93 -1.10
CA ASP A 104 10.27 9.74 -0.95
C ASP A 104 9.71 8.51 -1.67
N TYR A 105 8.38 8.44 -1.88
CA TYR A 105 7.69 7.35 -2.59
C TYR A 105 6.47 7.89 -3.33
N ILE A 106 6.12 7.26 -4.44
CA ILE A 106 4.89 7.54 -5.20
C ILE A 106 3.99 6.31 -5.14
N ASP A 107 2.73 6.47 -4.70
CA ASP A 107 1.71 5.42 -4.77
C ASP A 107 0.84 5.65 -6.02
N GLU A 108 1.02 4.84 -7.05
CA GLU A 108 0.10 4.77 -8.17
C GLU A 108 -1.16 4.05 -7.73
N SER A 109 -2.22 4.82 -7.45
CA SER A 109 -3.29 4.39 -6.56
C SER A 109 -4.68 4.36 -7.20
N GLU A 110 -5.37 3.23 -7.01
CA GLU A 110 -6.79 3.05 -7.30
C GLU A 110 -7.72 3.88 -6.40
N VAL A 111 -7.22 4.39 -5.28
CA VAL A 111 -7.98 5.30 -4.40
C VAL A 111 -8.31 6.60 -5.13
N LEU A 112 -7.41 7.08 -5.98
CA LEU A 112 -7.66 8.18 -6.89
C LEU A 112 -8.42 7.69 -8.14
N SER A 113 -9.04 8.64 -8.86
CA SER A 113 -9.73 8.32 -10.11
C SER A 113 -8.70 7.97 -11.19
N PRO A 114 -8.78 6.82 -11.85
CA PRO A 114 -7.84 6.47 -12.93
C PRO A 114 -7.81 7.53 -14.04
N ALA A 115 -6.63 7.85 -14.52
CA ALA A 115 -6.44 8.69 -15.69
C ALA A 115 -6.36 7.85 -16.97
N ASP A 116 -5.92 6.61 -16.85
CA ASP A 116 -5.89 5.63 -17.94
C ASP A 116 -6.50 4.31 -17.44
N HIS A 117 -7.38 3.72 -18.23
CA HIS A 117 -8.02 2.44 -17.90
C HIS A 117 -7.23 1.22 -18.40
N ALA A 118 -6.25 1.42 -19.28
CA ALA A 118 -5.48 0.35 -19.91
C ALA A 118 -4.02 0.30 -19.44
N ASN A 119 -3.42 1.45 -19.20
CA ASN A 119 -1.99 1.55 -18.90
C ASN A 119 -1.73 2.04 -17.48
N HIS A 120 -0.78 1.37 -16.81
CA HIS A 120 -0.12 1.90 -15.62
C HIS A 120 1.13 2.69 -16.03
N ILE A 121 1.64 3.50 -15.09
CA ILE A 121 2.87 4.27 -15.29
C ILE A 121 4.04 3.31 -15.50
N ASP A 122 4.86 3.55 -16.51
CA ASP A 122 6.18 2.93 -16.62
C ASP A 122 7.12 3.58 -15.60
N LYS A 123 7.47 2.82 -14.59
CA LYS A 123 8.23 3.29 -13.42
C LYS A 123 9.75 3.32 -13.67
N SER A 124 10.20 2.74 -14.79
CA SER A 124 11.63 2.71 -15.16
C SER A 124 12.23 4.09 -15.42
N GLY A 125 11.39 5.07 -15.78
CA GLY A 125 11.77 6.46 -16.01
C GLY A 125 11.91 7.32 -14.74
N PHE A 126 11.64 6.77 -13.54
CA PHE A 126 11.64 7.51 -12.28
C PHE A 126 12.77 7.05 -11.35
N GLU A 127 13.27 7.96 -10.53
CA GLU A 127 14.26 7.65 -9.48
C GLU A 127 13.57 7.24 -8.18
N VAL A 128 12.39 7.77 -7.92
CA VAL A 128 11.59 7.53 -6.71
C VAL A 128 10.94 6.14 -6.75
N PRO A 129 10.99 5.35 -5.66
CA PRO A 129 10.31 4.07 -5.58
C PRO A 129 8.78 4.20 -5.64
N PHE A 130 8.14 3.23 -6.31
CA PHE A 130 6.69 3.19 -6.44
C PHE A 130 6.05 2.13 -5.55
N VAL A 131 4.89 2.49 -5.00
CA VAL A 131 3.93 1.61 -4.32
C VAL A 131 2.75 1.38 -5.27
N CYS A 132 2.26 0.14 -5.36
CA CYS A 132 1.06 -0.19 -6.13
C CYS A 132 0.15 -1.14 -5.37
N GLY A 133 -1.16 -1.01 -5.60
CA GLY A 133 -2.18 -1.90 -5.07
C GLY A 133 -2.29 -3.20 -5.88
N ALA A 134 -2.62 -4.31 -5.20
CA ALA A 134 -2.97 -5.58 -5.82
C ALA A 134 -4.04 -6.33 -5.04
N THR A 135 -4.84 -7.12 -5.74
CA THR A 135 -5.89 -7.98 -5.18
C THR A 135 -5.52 -9.46 -5.20
N ASN A 136 -4.52 -9.83 -6.02
CA ASN A 136 -4.04 -11.20 -6.25
C ASN A 136 -2.58 -11.17 -6.71
N LEU A 137 -1.96 -12.36 -6.80
CA LEU A 137 -0.55 -12.48 -7.18
C LEU A 137 -0.29 -12.03 -8.63
N GLY A 138 -1.18 -12.34 -9.56
CA GLY A 138 -1.01 -11.95 -10.97
C GLY A 138 -0.95 -10.43 -11.12
N GLU A 139 -1.83 -9.70 -10.44
CA GLU A 139 -1.81 -8.24 -10.40
C GLU A 139 -0.53 -7.71 -9.74
N ALA A 140 -0.12 -8.27 -8.60
CA ALA A 140 1.12 -7.90 -7.92
C ALA A 140 2.34 -8.07 -8.84
N LEU A 141 2.45 -9.19 -9.55
CA LEU A 141 3.56 -9.46 -10.46
C LEU A 141 3.57 -8.52 -11.67
N ARG A 142 2.41 -8.12 -12.19
CA ARG A 142 2.35 -7.10 -13.25
C ARG A 142 2.87 -5.75 -12.76
N ARG A 143 2.46 -5.31 -11.58
CA ARG A 143 2.97 -4.05 -10.97
C ARG A 143 4.48 -4.09 -10.72
N ILE A 144 4.99 -5.23 -10.25
CA ILE A 144 6.43 -5.44 -10.06
C ILE A 144 7.16 -5.40 -11.41
N ALA A 145 6.60 -6.02 -12.45
CA ALA A 145 7.17 -5.96 -13.80
C ALA A 145 7.25 -4.54 -14.36
N GLU A 146 6.34 -3.66 -13.98
CA GLU A 146 6.32 -2.25 -14.33
C GLU A 146 7.27 -1.40 -13.46
N GLY A 147 7.95 -2.00 -12.48
CA GLY A 147 8.94 -1.36 -11.61
C GLY A 147 8.44 -0.99 -10.21
N ALA A 148 7.30 -1.50 -9.74
CA ALA A 148 6.87 -1.29 -8.37
C ALA A 148 7.87 -1.88 -7.37
N SER A 149 8.21 -1.10 -6.34
CA SER A 149 9.17 -1.44 -5.27
C SER A 149 8.48 -1.92 -3.99
N MET A 150 7.17 -1.71 -3.90
CA MET A 150 6.30 -2.16 -2.81
C MET A 150 4.93 -2.52 -3.40
N ILE A 151 4.38 -3.63 -2.94
CA ILE A 151 2.98 -3.98 -3.16
C ILE A 151 2.22 -3.72 -1.86
N ARG A 152 0.98 -3.24 -1.98
CA ARG A 152 0.00 -3.26 -0.91
C ARG A 152 -1.28 -3.95 -1.36
N SER A 153 -2.02 -4.55 -0.43
CA SER A 153 -3.38 -4.97 -0.79
C SER A 153 -4.20 -3.72 -1.15
N LYS A 154 -5.13 -3.85 -2.09
CA LYS A 154 -6.07 -2.76 -2.33
C LYS A 154 -7.06 -2.63 -1.17
N GLY A 155 -7.54 -3.75 -0.63
CA GLY A 155 -8.62 -3.76 0.35
C GLY A 155 -9.84 -3.02 -0.19
N GLU A 156 -10.62 -2.41 0.70
CA GLU A 156 -11.65 -1.43 0.30
C GLU A 156 -11.47 -0.18 1.18
N ALA A 157 -10.61 0.72 0.72
CA ALA A 157 -10.15 1.87 1.49
C ALA A 157 -11.33 2.78 1.92
N GLY A 158 -11.27 3.27 3.17
CA GLY A 158 -12.26 4.21 3.71
C GLY A 158 -13.56 3.55 4.21
N THR A 159 -13.64 2.23 4.26
CA THR A 159 -14.82 1.52 4.74
C THR A 159 -14.79 1.19 6.23
N GLY A 160 -13.59 1.07 6.83
CA GLY A 160 -13.46 0.51 8.18
C GLY A 160 -13.81 -0.98 8.27
N ASP A 161 -13.98 -1.65 7.13
CA ASP A 161 -14.22 -3.09 6.99
C ASP A 161 -12.98 -3.73 6.36
N VAL A 162 -12.32 -4.56 7.14
CA VAL A 162 -11.02 -5.16 6.81
C VAL A 162 -11.15 -6.43 5.96
N SER A 163 -12.37 -6.89 5.68
CA SER A 163 -12.63 -8.19 5.03
C SER A 163 -12.00 -8.32 3.65
N GLU A 164 -12.05 -7.26 2.82
CA GLU A 164 -11.42 -7.27 1.50
C GLU A 164 -9.89 -7.25 1.57
N ALA A 165 -9.31 -6.50 2.51
CA ALA A 165 -7.86 -6.51 2.73
C ALA A 165 -7.38 -7.90 3.14
N MET A 166 -8.11 -8.56 4.03
CA MET A 166 -7.84 -9.96 4.42
C MET A 166 -7.96 -10.89 3.21
N ARG A 167 -9.03 -10.77 2.42
CA ARG A 167 -9.23 -11.60 1.23
C ARG A 167 -8.06 -11.47 0.25
N HIS A 168 -7.62 -10.23 -0.04
CA HIS A 168 -6.51 -9.98 -0.96
C HIS A 168 -5.19 -10.57 -0.44
N LEU A 169 -4.84 -10.33 0.83
CA LEU A 169 -3.62 -10.88 1.43
C LEU A 169 -3.63 -12.40 1.42
N ARG A 170 -4.75 -13.03 1.81
CA ARG A 170 -4.88 -14.49 1.77
C ARG A 170 -4.80 -15.05 0.36
N THR A 171 -5.37 -14.36 -0.63
CA THR A 171 -5.29 -14.74 -2.04
C THR A 171 -3.83 -14.73 -2.50
N ILE A 172 -3.13 -13.62 -2.33
CA ILE A 172 -1.70 -13.50 -2.70
C ILE A 172 -0.87 -14.60 -2.03
N ASN A 173 -1.01 -14.78 -0.72
CA ASN A 173 -0.26 -15.78 0.04
C ASN A 173 -0.58 -17.23 -0.38
N SER A 174 -1.84 -17.52 -0.73
CA SER A 174 -2.23 -18.86 -1.18
C SER A 174 -1.70 -19.17 -2.58
N GLU A 175 -1.71 -18.18 -3.47
CA GLU A 175 -1.16 -18.29 -4.84
C GLU A 175 0.36 -18.44 -4.82
N ILE A 176 1.08 -17.72 -3.92
CA ILE A 176 2.52 -17.91 -3.70
C ILE A 176 2.80 -19.37 -3.27
N ARG A 177 2.07 -19.88 -2.27
CA ARG A 177 2.26 -21.28 -1.82
C ARG A 177 1.94 -22.29 -2.93
N LYS A 178 0.93 -22.02 -3.76
CA LYS A 178 0.61 -22.86 -4.92
C LYS A 178 1.77 -22.87 -5.91
N LEU A 179 2.35 -21.72 -6.26
CA LEU A 179 3.51 -21.64 -7.14
C LEU A 179 4.73 -22.37 -6.58
N ALA A 180 5.02 -22.21 -5.30
CA ALA A 180 6.16 -22.90 -4.66
C ALA A 180 6.04 -24.45 -4.67
N ALA A 181 4.82 -24.96 -4.85
CA ALA A 181 4.54 -26.38 -4.99
C ALA A 181 4.36 -26.85 -6.45
N THR A 182 4.45 -25.94 -7.43
CA THR A 182 4.25 -26.23 -8.86
C THR A 182 5.57 -26.68 -9.49
N SER A 183 5.52 -27.71 -10.35
CA SER A 183 6.70 -28.19 -11.08
C SER A 183 7.16 -27.17 -12.13
N GLU A 184 8.45 -27.17 -12.46
CA GLU A 184 9.07 -26.18 -13.38
C GLU A 184 8.40 -26.15 -14.76
N ASP A 185 8.01 -27.29 -15.28
CA ASP A 185 7.35 -27.40 -16.59
C ASP A 185 5.92 -26.85 -16.58
N GLU A 186 5.26 -26.83 -15.43
CA GLU A 186 3.92 -26.26 -15.26
C GLU A 186 3.96 -24.73 -15.01
N LEU A 187 5.11 -24.14 -14.68
CA LEU A 187 5.22 -22.69 -14.46
C LEU A 187 4.88 -21.87 -15.71
N PHE A 188 5.05 -22.42 -16.92
CA PHE A 188 4.60 -21.78 -18.15
C PHE A 188 3.07 -21.61 -18.19
N VAL A 189 2.33 -22.60 -17.70
CA VAL A 189 0.86 -22.52 -17.61
C VAL A 189 0.47 -21.52 -16.53
N ALA A 190 1.09 -21.61 -15.36
CA ALA A 190 0.86 -20.68 -14.26
C ALA A 190 1.10 -19.22 -14.67
N ALA A 191 2.17 -18.92 -15.43
CA ALA A 191 2.45 -17.57 -15.93
C ALA A 191 1.35 -17.05 -16.86
N LYS A 192 0.79 -17.90 -17.73
CA LYS A 192 -0.34 -17.55 -18.59
C LYS A 192 -1.60 -17.28 -17.79
N GLU A 193 -1.93 -18.12 -16.81
CA GLU A 193 -3.10 -17.95 -15.94
C GLU A 193 -3.01 -16.67 -15.10
N LEU A 194 -1.84 -16.40 -14.52
CA LEU A 194 -1.55 -15.20 -13.76
C LEU A 194 -1.41 -13.94 -14.63
N ARG A 195 -1.25 -14.11 -15.95
CA ARG A 195 -0.94 -13.02 -16.89
C ARG A 195 0.27 -12.21 -16.44
N ALA A 196 1.31 -12.91 -16.00
CA ALA A 196 2.52 -12.33 -15.41
C ALA A 196 3.78 -12.83 -16.14
N PRO A 197 4.88 -12.06 -16.13
CA PRO A 197 6.14 -12.49 -16.72
C PRO A 197 6.65 -13.79 -16.09
N LEU A 198 7.04 -14.74 -16.94
CA LEU A 198 7.51 -16.06 -16.51
C LEU A 198 8.68 -15.98 -15.51
N GLU A 199 9.61 -15.06 -15.71
CA GLU A 199 10.78 -14.92 -14.84
C GLU A 199 10.39 -14.52 -13.41
N LEU A 200 9.39 -13.64 -13.24
CA LEU A 200 8.85 -13.30 -11.92
C LEU A 200 8.10 -14.48 -11.30
N VAL A 201 7.34 -15.24 -12.11
CA VAL A 201 6.65 -16.46 -11.64
C VAL A 201 7.67 -17.49 -11.14
N ARG A 202 8.76 -17.73 -11.89
CA ARG A 202 9.87 -18.59 -11.47
C ARG A 202 10.54 -18.10 -10.19
N GLN A 203 10.76 -16.80 -10.08
CA GLN A 203 11.35 -16.20 -8.90
C GLN A 203 10.48 -16.45 -7.67
N VAL A 204 9.18 -16.19 -7.76
CA VAL A 204 8.24 -16.43 -6.65
C VAL A 204 8.12 -17.93 -6.32
N ALA A 205 8.11 -18.81 -7.32
CA ALA A 205 8.08 -20.25 -7.11
C ALA A 205 9.32 -20.75 -6.33
N ARG A 206 10.51 -20.25 -6.69
CA ARG A 206 11.77 -20.57 -6.04
C ARG A 206 11.88 -19.99 -4.63
N ASP A 207 11.53 -18.72 -4.46
CA ASP A 207 11.78 -17.96 -3.24
C ASP A 207 10.64 -18.12 -2.21
N GLY A 208 9.47 -18.60 -2.63
CA GLY A 208 8.27 -18.73 -1.79
C GLY A 208 7.73 -17.39 -1.28
N ALA A 209 8.10 -16.28 -1.92
CA ALA A 209 7.75 -14.92 -1.50
C ALA A 209 7.77 -13.96 -2.70
N LEU A 210 7.11 -12.79 -2.56
CA LEU A 210 7.28 -11.68 -3.49
C LEU A 210 8.71 -11.12 -3.42
N PRO A 211 9.27 -10.63 -4.54
CA PRO A 211 10.61 -9.99 -4.55
C PRO A 211 10.62 -8.63 -3.84
N VAL A 212 9.47 -8.05 -3.55
CA VAL A 212 9.27 -6.78 -2.85
C VAL A 212 8.38 -6.97 -1.62
N VAL A 213 8.41 -6.01 -0.70
CA VAL A 213 7.54 -6.04 0.49
C VAL A 213 6.06 -5.94 0.11
N CYS A 214 5.22 -6.63 0.88
CA CYS A 214 3.77 -6.64 0.72
C CYS A 214 3.08 -6.10 1.99
N PHE A 215 2.64 -4.87 1.93
CA PHE A 215 1.86 -4.22 2.98
C PHE A 215 0.37 -4.49 2.82
N VAL A 216 -0.40 -4.25 3.86
CA VAL A 216 -1.87 -4.35 3.82
C VAL A 216 -2.49 -2.96 3.98
N ALA A 217 -3.44 -2.66 3.11
CA ALA A 217 -4.24 -1.44 3.12
C ALA A 217 -5.73 -1.78 2.99
N GLY A 218 -6.58 -0.86 3.45
CA GLY A 218 -8.03 -0.90 3.28
C GLY A 218 -8.78 -1.50 4.48
N GLY A 219 -9.55 -0.66 5.17
CA GLY A 219 -10.49 -1.08 6.19
C GLY A 219 -9.93 -1.26 7.61
N ILE A 220 -8.62 -1.12 7.83
CA ILE A 220 -8.03 -1.22 9.18
C ILE A 220 -8.54 -0.05 10.04
N ALA A 221 -9.20 -0.35 11.17
CA ALA A 221 -9.78 0.63 12.07
C ALA A 221 -9.41 0.41 13.55
N THR A 222 -8.90 -0.77 13.90
CA THR A 222 -8.58 -1.14 15.28
C THR A 222 -7.16 -1.70 15.40
N PRO A 223 -6.56 -1.69 16.62
CA PRO A 223 -5.28 -2.37 16.88
C PRO A 223 -5.31 -3.87 16.54
N ALA A 224 -6.43 -4.53 16.81
CA ALA A 224 -6.60 -5.95 16.52
C ALA A 224 -6.62 -6.24 15.01
N ASP A 225 -7.21 -5.35 14.19
CA ASP A 225 -7.17 -5.48 12.72
C ASP A 225 -5.72 -5.44 12.22
N ALA A 226 -4.94 -4.46 12.69
CA ALA A 226 -3.54 -4.32 12.30
C ALA A 226 -2.71 -5.56 12.70
N ALA A 227 -2.84 -6.00 13.96
CA ALA A 227 -2.17 -7.20 14.45
C ALA A 227 -2.55 -8.44 13.66
N MET A 228 -3.83 -8.61 13.31
CA MET A 228 -4.31 -9.72 12.51
C MET A 228 -3.66 -9.76 11.12
N MET A 229 -3.51 -8.62 10.46
CA MET A 229 -2.83 -8.56 9.16
C MET A 229 -1.36 -8.94 9.26
N MET A 230 -0.67 -8.50 10.32
CA MET A 230 0.72 -8.87 10.57
C MET A 230 0.86 -10.37 10.84
N GLN A 231 -0.02 -10.98 11.65
CA GLN A 231 -0.04 -12.43 11.90
C GLN A 231 -0.33 -13.24 10.62
N LEU A 232 -1.03 -12.67 9.65
CA LEU A 232 -1.26 -13.27 8.34
C LEU A 232 -0.09 -13.11 7.37
N GLY A 233 1.01 -12.50 7.79
CA GLY A 233 2.25 -12.38 7.02
C GLY A 233 2.37 -11.10 6.21
N ALA A 234 1.64 -10.04 6.56
CA ALA A 234 1.89 -8.72 6.00
C ALA A 234 3.27 -8.18 6.45
N ASP A 235 3.93 -7.42 5.60
CA ASP A 235 5.19 -6.75 5.93
C ASP A 235 4.98 -5.42 6.67
N GLY A 236 3.75 -4.94 6.77
CA GLY A 236 3.33 -3.73 7.46
C GLY A 236 1.92 -3.35 7.04
N VAL A 237 1.42 -2.23 7.55
CA VAL A 237 0.04 -1.78 7.30
C VAL A 237 -0.03 -0.32 6.89
N PHE A 238 -1.01 0.01 6.04
CA PHE A 238 -1.45 1.37 5.74
C PHE A 238 -2.75 1.65 6.48
N VAL A 239 -2.84 2.77 7.17
CA VAL A 239 -4.05 3.16 7.89
C VAL A 239 -4.32 4.65 7.70
N GLY A 240 -5.52 5.00 7.26
CA GLY A 240 -5.92 6.40 7.06
C GLY A 240 -7.19 6.72 7.84
N SER A 241 -8.34 6.54 7.21
CA SER A 241 -9.65 6.85 7.80
C SER A 241 -9.87 6.18 9.17
N GLY A 242 -9.35 4.97 9.37
CA GLY A 242 -9.45 4.24 10.64
C GLY A 242 -8.86 4.98 11.84
N ILE A 243 -7.85 5.83 11.61
CA ILE A 243 -7.26 6.71 12.62
C ILE A 243 -7.97 8.05 12.63
N PHE A 244 -7.96 8.78 11.52
CA PHE A 244 -8.34 10.20 11.49
C PHE A 244 -9.85 10.47 11.45
N LYS A 245 -10.68 9.42 11.33
CA LYS A 245 -12.14 9.46 11.51
C LYS A 245 -12.61 8.82 12.82
N SER A 246 -11.69 8.49 13.72
CA SER A 246 -12.01 8.01 15.08
C SER A 246 -12.22 9.16 16.05
N GLY A 247 -12.79 8.86 17.22
CA GLY A 247 -13.02 9.86 18.26
C GLY A 247 -11.75 10.42 18.93
N ASP A 248 -10.61 9.68 18.84
CA ASP A 248 -9.31 10.10 19.39
C ASP A 248 -8.18 9.62 18.45
N PRO A 249 -7.82 10.39 17.40
CA PRO A 249 -6.81 9.99 16.41
C PRO A 249 -5.42 9.77 17.00
N GLU A 250 -4.95 10.60 17.94
CA GLU A 250 -3.61 10.45 18.54
C GLU A 250 -3.47 9.14 19.29
N ARG A 251 -4.45 8.84 20.15
CA ARG A 251 -4.45 7.63 20.95
C ARG A 251 -4.59 6.39 20.07
N ARG A 252 -5.43 6.47 19.04
CA ARG A 252 -5.62 5.38 18.11
C ARG A 252 -4.39 5.12 17.24
N ALA A 253 -3.72 6.15 16.77
CA ALA A 253 -2.47 6.04 16.03
C ALA A 253 -1.40 5.29 16.85
N LYS A 254 -1.15 5.73 18.08
CA LYS A 254 -0.20 5.08 19.01
C LYS A 254 -0.58 3.62 19.30
N ALA A 255 -1.87 3.34 19.47
CA ALA A 255 -2.37 1.99 19.73
C ALA A 255 -2.16 1.05 18.54
N ILE A 256 -2.43 1.51 17.32
CA ILE A 256 -2.23 0.74 16.08
C ILE A 256 -0.75 0.48 15.85
N VAL A 257 0.13 1.48 16.03
CA VAL A 257 1.59 1.29 15.94
C VAL A 257 2.07 0.25 16.95
N ARG A 258 1.64 0.35 18.20
CA ARG A 258 2.01 -0.60 19.27
C ARG A 258 1.55 -2.03 18.94
N ALA A 259 0.30 -2.19 18.47
CA ALA A 259 -0.23 -3.50 18.10
C ALA A 259 0.43 -4.07 16.85
N THR A 260 0.84 -3.24 15.89
CA THR A 260 1.61 -3.66 14.73
C THR A 260 3.01 -4.15 15.12
N ALA A 261 3.69 -3.44 16.02
CA ALA A 261 5.03 -3.80 16.48
C ALA A 261 5.04 -5.07 17.36
N HIS A 262 3.96 -5.35 18.08
CA HIS A 262 3.80 -6.49 19.00
C HIS A 262 2.62 -7.37 18.59
N PHE A 263 2.50 -7.63 17.32
CA PHE A 263 1.33 -8.29 16.73
C PHE A 263 1.10 -9.74 17.21
N ASP A 264 2.12 -10.38 17.75
CA ASP A 264 2.12 -11.76 18.27
C ASP A 264 1.88 -11.84 19.80
N ASP A 265 1.75 -10.68 20.49
CA ASP A 265 1.47 -10.62 21.91
C ASP A 265 0.01 -10.20 22.19
N PRO A 266 -0.90 -11.16 22.50
CA PRO A 266 -2.30 -10.87 22.77
C PRO A 266 -2.53 -9.91 23.94
N GLN A 267 -1.63 -9.92 24.96
CA GLN A 267 -1.76 -9.05 26.11
C GLN A 267 -1.45 -7.60 25.73
N VAL A 268 -0.40 -7.37 24.95
CA VAL A 268 -0.06 -6.04 24.44
C VAL A 268 -1.17 -5.50 23.54
N ILE A 269 -1.75 -6.34 22.66
CA ILE A 269 -2.87 -5.95 21.79
C ILE A 269 -4.10 -5.59 22.63
N ALA A 270 -4.43 -6.39 23.66
CA ALA A 270 -5.56 -6.11 24.54
C ALA A 270 -5.38 -4.78 25.29
N ASP A 271 -4.16 -4.51 25.82
CA ASP A 271 -3.86 -3.28 26.51
C ASP A 271 -3.87 -2.07 25.55
N ALA A 272 -3.33 -2.21 24.34
CA ALA A 272 -3.39 -1.17 23.32
C ALA A 272 -4.82 -0.84 22.87
N SER A 273 -5.75 -1.80 22.98
CA SER A 273 -7.15 -1.62 22.58
C SER A 273 -8.02 -0.91 23.61
N ARG A 274 -7.49 -0.61 24.81
CA ARG A 274 -8.28 -0.02 25.91
C ARG A 274 -8.42 1.50 25.76
N GLY A 275 -9.63 2.00 25.99
CA GLY A 275 -9.90 3.43 26.17
C GLY A 275 -9.61 4.28 24.92
N LEU A 276 -9.83 3.75 23.71
CA LEU A 276 -9.55 4.41 22.44
C LEU A 276 -10.67 5.33 21.94
N GLY A 277 -11.77 5.46 22.71
CA GLY A 277 -12.96 6.15 22.22
C GLY A 277 -13.65 5.39 21.08
N GLU A 278 -14.53 6.08 20.37
CA GLU A 278 -15.28 5.48 19.27
C GLU A 278 -14.35 5.20 18.07
N ALA A 279 -14.50 4.02 17.49
CA ALA A 279 -13.93 3.71 16.19
C ALA A 279 -14.63 4.52 15.10
N MET A 280 -14.01 4.64 13.92
CA MET A 280 -14.70 5.23 12.77
C MET A 280 -15.99 4.48 12.47
N VAL A 281 -17.01 5.19 12.02
CA VAL A 281 -18.24 4.57 11.48
C VAL A 281 -17.87 3.87 10.18
N GLY A 282 -18.10 2.56 10.12
CA GLY A 282 -17.77 1.75 8.96
C GLY A 282 -18.91 1.61 7.96
N ILE A 283 -18.55 1.14 6.77
CA ILE A 283 -19.47 0.73 5.70
C ILE A 283 -19.17 -0.73 5.41
N ASN A 284 -20.21 -1.58 5.49
CA ASN A 284 -20.07 -2.98 5.11
C ASN A 284 -19.76 -3.09 3.61
N VAL A 285 -18.64 -3.73 3.26
CA VAL A 285 -18.17 -3.84 1.87
C VAL A 285 -19.20 -4.57 0.99
N THR A 286 -19.95 -5.53 1.53
CA THR A 286 -20.99 -6.24 0.78
C THR A 286 -22.13 -5.34 0.32
N ASP A 287 -22.35 -4.21 1.00
CA ASP A 287 -23.40 -3.25 0.69
C ASP A 287 -22.97 -2.21 -0.36
N LEU A 288 -21.68 -2.20 -0.73
CA LEU A 288 -21.15 -1.31 -1.76
C LEU A 288 -21.50 -1.81 -3.16
N PRO A 289 -22.20 -1.00 -3.97
CA PRO A 289 -22.38 -1.29 -5.39
C PRO A 289 -21.04 -1.39 -6.11
N ALA A 290 -20.92 -2.29 -7.10
CA ALA A 290 -19.67 -2.50 -7.85
C ALA A 290 -19.02 -1.21 -8.39
N PRO A 291 -19.75 -0.21 -8.94
CA PRO A 291 -19.15 1.04 -9.40
C PRO A 291 -18.49 1.88 -8.29
N HIS A 292 -18.83 1.61 -7.04
CA HIS A 292 -18.32 2.33 -5.86
C HIS A 292 -17.13 1.60 -5.19
N ARG A 293 -16.76 0.40 -5.67
CA ARG A 293 -15.62 -0.35 -5.16
C ARG A 293 -14.33 0.20 -5.75
N LEU A 294 -13.49 0.78 -4.89
CA LEU A 294 -12.22 1.38 -5.33
C LEU A 294 -11.22 0.29 -5.75
N ALA A 295 -11.25 -0.86 -5.11
CA ALA A 295 -10.34 -1.97 -5.39
C ALA A 295 -10.47 -2.53 -6.83
N GLU A 296 -11.60 -2.33 -7.49
CA GLU A 296 -11.83 -2.79 -8.87
C GLU A 296 -11.19 -1.87 -9.93
N ARG A 297 -10.67 -0.69 -9.54
CA ARG A 297 -9.99 0.23 -10.45
C ARG A 297 -8.58 -0.28 -10.77
N GLY A 298 -8.18 -0.17 -12.04
CA GLY A 298 -6.82 -0.50 -12.50
C GLY A 298 -6.43 -1.95 -12.19
N TRP A 299 -7.02 -2.87 -12.91
CA TRP A 299 -6.78 -4.33 -12.82
C TRP A 299 -5.41 -4.78 -13.37
#